data_41cd2d636307a7cc3199b804c7833b19
#
_entry.id   41cd2d636307a7cc3199b804c7833b19
#
_cell.length_a   1.000
_cell.length_b   1.000
_cell.length_c   1.000
_cell.angle_alpha   90.00
_cell.angle_beta   90.00
_cell.angle_gamma   90.00
#
_symmetry.space_group_name_H-M   'P 1'
#
loop_
_entity.id
_entity.type
_entity.pdbx_description
1 polymer ?
#
loop_
_entity_poly.entity_id
_entity_poly.type
_entity_poly.pdbx_seq_one_letter_code
_entity_poly.pdbx_strand_id
1 'polypeptide(L)'
;YKSSLNENREVIGELASRLDGGLQKLTQAATEVDKMQIDLTEAKAVVDKATQECNELLEVISKNTATVESKQEVALKKEEDLKVESEKIAIEKEEAEAALAMAIPALEEAAAALDNLKKEEITEIRSFAKPHILVQQVCECVVILKGLKDVSWKGAKAMMTDTNFLKSLIDFDKDGITDKQVRAVMAYMKNKQFTPESLMEISGAGAGLLKWVFAMINYNKVAKTVQPKREKVATAEKQLRIATKDLAKIKEEVQQLNEELEELNKQFHEKTTEQQELKEKADTMERRLTAASKLISGLGSEQKRWTGDMDELDSKMERLLGDCLLSSSFLSYVGPFNNEFRQALTYQSG
;
A
#
# COMPACT_ATOMS: atom_id res chain seq x y z
N TYR A 1 70.64 -14.64 -69.38
CA TYR A 1 70.75 -13.69 -68.31
C TYR A 1 69.43 -12.93 -68.11
N LYS A 2 68.93 -12.07 -69.04
CA LYS A 2 67.72 -11.28 -68.92
C LYS A 2 66.48 -12.11 -68.61
N SER A 3 66.33 -13.30 -69.26
CA SER A 3 65.19 -14.20 -69.01
C SER A 3 65.26 -14.78 -67.57
N SER A 4 66.36 -15.29 -67.13
CA SER A 4 66.55 -15.82 -65.79
C SER A 4 66.45 -14.76 -64.72
N LEU A 5 66.92 -13.52 -64.95
CA LEU A 5 66.76 -12.36 -64.06
C LEU A 5 65.28 -12.03 -63.86
N ASN A 6 64.54 -11.94 -64.97
CA ASN A 6 63.12 -11.58 -64.92
C ASN A 6 62.29 -12.66 -64.22
N GLU A 7 62.55 -13.96 -64.55
CA GLU A 7 61.88 -15.11 -63.96
C GLU A 7 62.13 -15.19 -62.46
N ASN A 8 63.36 -15.08 -61.98
CA ASN A 8 63.68 -15.08 -60.55
C ASN A 8 63.12 -13.85 -59.83
N ARG A 9 63.12 -12.66 -60.48
CA ARG A 9 62.54 -11.48 -59.93
C ARG A 9 61.00 -11.57 -59.70
N GLU A 10 60.32 -12.21 -60.67
CA GLU A 10 58.89 -12.48 -60.60
C GLU A 10 58.57 -13.47 -59.44
N VAL A 11 59.27 -14.56 -59.36
CA VAL A 11 59.15 -15.59 -58.30
C VAL A 11 59.40 -15.01 -56.91
N ILE A 12 60.50 -14.25 -56.72
CA ILE A 12 60.82 -13.64 -55.44
C ILE A 12 59.76 -12.57 -55.10
N GLY A 13 59.32 -11.78 -56.10
CA GLY A 13 58.29 -10.75 -55.91
C GLY A 13 56.92 -11.33 -55.51
N GLU A 14 56.51 -12.42 -56.14
CA GLU A 14 55.25 -13.12 -55.77
C GLU A 14 55.29 -13.71 -54.35
N LEU A 15 56.44 -14.35 -53.98
CA LEU A 15 56.63 -14.86 -52.64
C LEU A 15 56.60 -13.75 -51.56
N ALA A 16 57.35 -12.68 -51.81
CA ALA A 16 57.36 -11.49 -50.94
C ALA A 16 55.98 -10.88 -50.77
N SER A 17 55.23 -10.72 -51.88
CA SER A 17 53.87 -10.20 -51.84
C SER A 17 52.88 -11.06 -51.06
N ARG A 18 53.03 -12.40 -51.15
CA ARG A 18 52.21 -13.33 -50.34
C ARG A 18 52.54 -13.25 -48.86
N LEU A 19 53.80 -13.19 -48.49
CA LEU A 19 54.23 -13.06 -47.08
C LEU A 19 53.84 -11.72 -46.48
N ASP A 20 54.05 -10.62 -47.22
CA ASP A 20 53.62 -9.27 -46.80
C ASP A 20 52.11 -9.20 -46.58
N GLY A 21 51.31 -9.70 -47.51
CA GLY A 21 49.87 -9.79 -47.37
C GLY A 21 49.41 -10.63 -46.15
N GLY A 22 50.19 -11.71 -45.83
CA GLY A 22 49.95 -12.50 -44.65
C GLY A 22 50.28 -11.74 -43.35
N LEU A 23 51.45 -11.09 -43.30
CA LEU A 23 51.91 -10.28 -42.17
C LEU A 23 50.97 -9.09 -41.87
N GLN A 24 50.52 -8.40 -42.94
CA GLN A 24 49.54 -7.30 -42.81
C GLN A 24 48.21 -7.77 -42.18
N LYS A 25 47.69 -8.91 -42.64
CA LYS A 25 46.48 -9.52 -42.07
C LYS A 25 46.64 -9.93 -40.59
N LEU A 26 47.79 -10.48 -40.21
CA LEU A 26 48.08 -10.79 -38.82
C LEU A 26 48.18 -9.56 -37.95
N THR A 27 48.81 -8.51 -38.41
CA THR A 27 48.91 -7.22 -37.69
C THR A 27 47.56 -6.56 -37.57
N GLN A 28 46.73 -6.58 -38.62
CA GLN A 28 45.38 -6.09 -38.59
C GLN A 28 44.52 -6.88 -37.59
N ALA A 29 44.59 -8.19 -37.60
CA ALA A 29 43.85 -9.04 -36.65
C ALA A 29 44.30 -8.81 -35.21
N ALA A 30 45.59 -8.56 -34.94
CA ALA A 30 46.07 -8.20 -33.61
C ALA A 30 45.48 -6.88 -33.11
N THR A 31 45.45 -5.85 -33.99
CA THR A 31 44.85 -4.57 -33.65
C THR A 31 43.34 -4.68 -33.42
N GLU A 32 42.65 -5.53 -34.17
CA GLU A 32 41.20 -5.79 -33.93
C GLU A 32 40.96 -6.48 -32.60
N VAL A 33 41.83 -7.42 -32.20
CA VAL A 33 41.76 -8.08 -30.87
C VAL A 33 41.98 -7.09 -29.74
N ASP A 34 42.98 -6.20 -29.87
CA ASP A 34 43.20 -5.15 -28.86
C ASP A 34 41.97 -4.24 -28.73
N LYS A 35 41.35 -3.85 -29.85
CA LYS A 35 40.11 -3.08 -29.84
C LYS A 35 38.96 -3.85 -29.19
N MET A 36 38.78 -5.12 -29.54
CA MET A 36 37.76 -5.96 -28.88
C MET A 36 37.99 -6.10 -27.37
N GLN A 37 39.24 -6.05 -26.89
CA GLN A 37 39.55 -6.06 -25.44
C GLN A 37 39.05 -4.78 -24.75
N ILE A 38 39.22 -3.65 -25.40
CA ILE A 38 38.70 -2.35 -24.89
C ILE A 38 37.16 -2.38 -24.86
N ASP A 39 36.53 -2.74 -25.98
CA ASP A 39 35.09 -2.84 -26.13
C ASP A 39 34.47 -3.79 -25.05
N LEU A 40 35.14 -4.92 -24.77
CA LEU A 40 34.72 -5.86 -23.73
C LEU A 40 34.80 -5.25 -22.33
N THR A 41 35.87 -4.47 -22.06
CA THR A 41 36.05 -3.81 -20.76
C THR A 41 34.95 -2.77 -20.52
N GLU A 42 34.60 -2.00 -21.55
CA GLU A 42 33.49 -1.06 -21.51
C GLU A 42 32.14 -1.78 -21.33
N ALA A 43 31.91 -2.86 -22.09
CA ALA A 43 30.69 -3.66 -21.95
C ALA A 43 30.52 -4.25 -20.53
N LYS A 44 31.61 -4.77 -19.93
CA LYS A 44 31.59 -5.26 -18.54
C LYS A 44 31.28 -4.15 -17.54
N ALA A 45 31.82 -2.95 -17.72
CA ALA A 45 31.51 -1.81 -16.86
C ALA A 45 30.01 -1.41 -16.94
N VAL A 46 29.41 -1.49 -18.12
CA VAL A 46 27.96 -1.27 -18.31
C VAL A 46 27.13 -2.35 -17.60
N VAL A 47 27.53 -3.61 -17.70
CA VAL A 47 26.86 -4.74 -16.98
C VAL A 47 26.94 -4.55 -15.47
N ASP A 48 28.10 -4.17 -14.94
CA ASP A 48 28.30 -3.93 -13.52
C ASP A 48 27.39 -2.80 -13.02
N LYS A 49 27.30 -1.71 -13.78
CA LYS A 49 26.39 -0.58 -13.47
C LYS A 49 24.92 -1.02 -13.49
N ALA A 50 24.49 -1.74 -14.51
CA ALA A 50 23.13 -2.26 -14.60
C ALA A 50 22.83 -3.22 -13.42
N THR A 51 23.79 -4.02 -13.01
CA THR A 51 23.68 -4.91 -11.85
C THR A 51 23.50 -4.11 -10.54
N GLN A 52 24.25 -3.04 -10.39
CA GLN A 52 24.12 -2.16 -9.23
C GLN A 52 22.73 -1.49 -9.19
N GLU A 53 22.25 -0.96 -10.31
CA GLU A 53 20.91 -0.38 -10.43
C GLU A 53 19.80 -1.38 -10.05
N CYS A 54 19.93 -2.64 -10.51
CA CYS A 54 18.99 -3.71 -10.13
C CYS A 54 19.01 -4.01 -8.63
N ASN A 55 20.20 -4.03 -8.01
CA ASN A 55 20.33 -4.28 -6.58
C ASN A 55 19.75 -3.15 -5.74
N GLU A 56 19.93 -1.89 -6.15
CA GLU A 56 19.34 -0.72 -5.50
C GLU A 56 17.82 -0.76 -5.58
N LEU A 57 17.25 -1.12 -6.74
CA LEU A 57 15.80 -1.32 -6.89
C LEU A 57 15.27 -2.43 -5.98
N LEU A 58 15.97 -3.57 -5.89
CA LEU A 58 15.60 -4.66 -4.99
C LEU A 58 15.57 -4.22 -3.53
N GLU A 59 16.53 -3.41 -3.10
CA GLU A 59 16.56 -2.89 -1.73
C GLU A 59 15.35 -1.98 -1.45
N VAL A 60 14.99 -1.11 -2.40
CA VAL A 60 13.80 -0.25 -2.30
C VAL A 60 12.52 -1.08 -2.26
N ILE A 61 12.39 -2.07 -3.16
CA ILE A 61 11.23 -2.98 -3.20
C ILE A 61 11.09 -3.72 -1.86
N SER A 62 12.19 -4.27 -1.33
CA SER A 62 12.18 -4.99 -0.05
C SER A 62 11.74 -4.11 1.12
N LYS A 63 12.22 -2.86 1.19
CA LYS A 63 11.80 -1.89 2.22
C LYS A 63 10.33 -1.52 2.10
N ASN A 64 9.86 -1.26 0.89
CA ASN A 64 8.47 -0.92 0.65
C ASN A 64 7.55 -2.10 0.95
N THR A 65 7.92 -3.32 0.57
CA THR A 65 7.16 -4.54 0.89
C THR A 65 7.01 -4.71 2.40
N ALA A 66 8.09 -4.60 3.17
CA ALA A 66 8.03 -4.69 4.63
C ALA A 66 7.13 -3.59 5.25
N THR A 67 7.15 -2.39 4.67
CA THR A 67 6.28 -1.28 5.11
C THR A 67 4.82 -1.56 4.83
N VAL A 68 4.51 -2.09 3.64
CA VAL A 68 3.15 -2.48 3.25
C VAL A 68 2.61 -3.59 4.15
N GLU A 69 3.39 -4.65 4.37
CA GLU A 69 3.01 -5.77 5.24
C GLU A 69 2.71 -5.30 6.67
N SER A 70 3.56 -4.43 7.24
CA SER A 70 3.34 -3.86 8.57
C SER A 70 2.07 -3.02 8.64
N LYS A 71 1.81 -2.14 7.66
CA LYS A 71 0.59 -1.33 7.61
C LYS A 71 -0.66 -2.18 7.39
N GLN A 72 -0.56 -3.22 6.57
CA GLN A 72 -1.66 -4.15 6.32
C GLN A 72 -2.03 -4.95 7.57
N GLU A 73 -1.04 -5.41 8.35
CA GLU A 73 -1.29 -6.07 9.63
C GLU A 73 -1.99 -5.14 10.62
N VAL A 74 -1.54 -3.88 10.71
CA VAL A 74 -2.18 -2.86 11.55
C VAL A 74 -3.62 -2.57 11.10
N ALA A 75 -3.86 -2.50 9.79
CA ALA A 75 -5.19 -2.28 9.24
C ALA A 75 -6.14 -3.44 9.58
N LEU A 76 -5.69 -4.68 9.42
CA LEU A 76 -6.48 -5.89 9.73
C LEU A 76 -6.83 -5.96 11.22
N LYS A 77 -5.87 -5.72 12.13
CA LYS A 77 -6.13 -5.69 13.57
C LYS A 77 -7.14 -4.61 13.93
N LYS A 78 -6.99 -3.39 13.41
CA LYS A 78 -7.96 -2.33 13.64
C LYS A 78 -9.35 -2.65 13.09
N GLU A 79 -9.44 -3.31 11.95
CA GLU A 79 -10.73 -3.73 11.37
C GLU A 79 -11.45 -4.74 12.26
N GLU A 80 -10.72 -5.71 12.82
CA GLU A 80 -11.25 -6.70 13.75
C GLU A 80 -11.71 -6.05 15.06
N ASP A 81 -10.88 -5.17 15.64
CA ASP A 81 -11.23 -4.41 16.85
C ASP A 81 -12.48 -3.56 16.65
N LEU A 82 -12.56 -2.84 15.52
CA LEU A 82 -13.72 -2.01 15.18
C LEU A 82 -14.99 -2.83 14.97
N LYS A 83 -14.87 -4.03 14.40
CA LYS A 83 -16.01 -4.94 14.24
C LYS A 83 -16.56 -5.37 15.58
N VAL A 84 -15.69 -5.80 16.49
CA VAL A 84 -16.07 -6.22 17.85
C VAL A 84 -16.70 -5.05 18.62
N GLU A 85 -16.14 -3.86 18.52
CA GLU A 85 -16.65 -2.66 19.18
C GLU A 85 -18.01 -2.23 18.61
N SER A 86 -18.18 -2.31 17.28
CA SER A 86 -19.46 -2.03 16.61
C SER A 86 -20.57 -2.98 17.05
N GLU A 87 -20.27 -4.27 17.20
CA GLU A 87 -21.22 -5.27 17.69
C GLU A 87 -21.64 -4.98 19.14
N LYS A 88 -20.70 -4.64 20.02
CA LYS A 88 -20.99 -4.25 21.41
C LYS A 88 -21.88 -3.01 21.48
N ILE A 89 -21.56 -1.99 20.70
CA ILE A 89 -22.36 -0.76 20.65
C ILE A 89 -23.78 -1.05 20.16
N ALA A 90 -23.94 -1.91 19.17
CA ALA A 90 -25.25 -2.30 18.65
C ALA A 90 -26.10 -3.01 19.74
N ILE A 91 -25.50 -3.94 20.50
CA ILE A 91 -26.17 -4.65 21.60
C ILE A 91 -26.55 -3.67 22.72
N GLU A 92 -25.64 -2.80 23.17
CA GLU A 92 -25.93 -1.82 24.22
C GLU A 92 -27.03 -0.81 23.80
N LYS A 93 -27.07 -0.45 22.54
CA LYS A 93 -28.12 0.39 21.96
C LYS A 93 -29.47 -0.30 21.98
N GLU A 94 -29.54 -1.54 21.51
CA GLU A 94 -30.75 -2.34 21.49
C GLU A 94 -31.29 -2.56 22.92
N GLU A 95 -30.43 -2.88 23.89
CA GLU A 95 -30.81 -3.00 25.30
C GLU A 95 -31.35 -1.68 25.88
N ALA A 96 -30.74 -0.55 25.53
CA ALA A 96 -31.20 0.77 25.99
C ALA A 96 -32.55 1.13 25.38
N GLU A 97 -32.76 0.84 24.10
CA GLU A 97 -34.04 1.09 23.41
C GLU A 97 -35.14 0.14 23.91
N ALA A 98 -34.84 -1.13 24.14
CA ALA A 98 -35.79 -2.10 24.70
C ALA A 98 -36.23 -1.71 26.11
N ALA A 99 -35.29 -1.27 26.97
CA ALA A 99 -35.62 -0.81 28.31
C ALA A 99 -36.53 0.41 28.30
N LEU A 100 -36.33 1.34 27.36
CA LEU A 100 -37.21 2.51 27.19
C LEU A 100 -38.59 2.12 26.64
N ALA A 101 -38.63 1.20 25.70
CA ALA A 101 -39.87 0.68 25.11
C ALA A 101 -40.81 0.03 26.14
N MET A 102 -40.24 -0.59 27.20
CA MET A 102 -41.03 -1.15 28.31
C MET A 102 -41.82 -0.08 29.09
N ALA A 103 -41.43 1.18 29.08
CA ALA A 103 -42.14 2.28 29.76
C ALA A 103 -43.22 2.92 28.90
N ILE A 104 -43.23 2.70 27.58
CA ILE A 104 -44.16 3.32 26.65
C ILE A 104 -45.61 2.87 26.88
N PRO A 105 -45.94 1.59 27.07
CA PRO A 105 -47.31 1.14 27.24
C PRO A 105 -48.00 1.80 28.45
N ALA A 106 -47.25 1.99 29.55
CA ALA A 106 -47.79 2.67 30.73
C ALA A 106 -48.09 4.18 30.46
N LEU A 107 -47.30 4.83 29.60
CA LEU A 107 -47.55 6.19 29.16
C LEU A 107 -48.78 6.28 28.24
N GLU A 108 -48.95 5.31 27.35
CA GLU A 108 -50.10 5.23 26.45
C GLU A 108 -51.39 4.98 27.24
N GLU A 109 -51.37 4.08 28.22
CA GLU A 109 -52.48 3.81 29.11
C GLU A 109 -52.84 5.09 29.93
N ALA A 110 -51.83 5.81 30.41
CA ALA A 110 -52.05 7.07 31.14
C ALA A 110 -52.62 8.15 30.24
N ALA A 111 -52.14 8.26 28.99
CA ALA A 111 -52.72 9.23 28.03
C ALA A 111 -54.15 8.86 27.69
N ALA A 112 -54.48 7.60 27.44
CA ALA A 112 -55.85 7.15 27.22
C ALA A 112 -56.74 7.39 28.42
N ALA A 113 -56.24 7.26 29.65
CA ALA A 113 -56.99 7.57 30.86
C ALA A 113 -57.28 9.07 30.98
N LEU A 114 -56.35 9.94 30.55
CA LEU A 114 -56.58 11.40 30.51
C LEU A 114 -57.55 11.81 29.40
N ASP A 115 -57.48 11.19 28.22
CA ASP A 115 -58.40 11.46 27.10
C ASP A 115 -59.85 11.10 27.45
N ASN A 116 -60.04 10.10 28.29
CA ASN A 116 -61.38 9.71 28.77
C ASN A 116 -61.92 10.61 29.88
N LEU A 117 -61.07 11.49 30.46
CA LEU A 117 -61.54 12.44 31.48
C LEU A 117 -62.33 13.59 30.86
N LYS A 118 -63.56 13.77 31.34
CA LYS A 118 -64.40 14.87 30.94
C LYS A 118 -64.09 16.15 31.72
N LYS A 119 -64.24 17.29 31.07
CA LYS A 119 -64.04 18.60 31.74
C LYS A 119 -64.98 18.80 32.94
N GLU A 120 -66.17 18.18 32.88
CA GLU A 120 -67.14 18.15 33.94
C GLU A 120 -66.64 17.52 35.22
N GLU A 121 -65.92 16.37 35.08
CA GLU A 121 -65.33 15.60 36.20
C GLU A 121 -64.17 16.35 36.90
N ILE A 122 -63.36 17.10 36.11
CA ILE A 122 -62.32 17.99 36.67
C ILE A 122 -63.00 19.20 37.38
N THR A 123 -64.09 19.69 36.82
CA THR A 123 -64.86 20.76 37.43
C THR A 123 -65.52 20.30 38.73
N GLU A 124 -66.02 19.08 38.82
CA GLU A 124 -66.51 18.44 40.02
C GLU A 124 -65.40 18.35 41.12
N ILE A 125 -64.26 17.83 40.82
CA ILE A 125 -63.09 17.77 41.76
C ILE A 125 -62.82 19.23 42.26
N ARG A 126 -62.77 20.21 41.38
CA ARG A 126 -62.52 21.63 41.74
C ARG A 126 -63.58 22.23 42.62
N SER A 127 -64.83 21.75 42.52
CA SER A 127 -65.92 22.27 43.30
C SER A 127 -65.88 21.91 44.80
N PHE A 128 -65.14 20.81 45.15
CA PHE A 128 -65.07 20.36 46.54
C PHE A 128 -64.46 21.41 47.44
N ALA A 129 -65.18 21.79 48.54
CA ALA A 129 -64.63 22.62 49.59
C ALA A 129 -63.57 21.88 50.43
N LYS A 130 -63.87 20.65 50.78
CA LYS A 130 -62.95 19.68 51.43
C LYS A 130 -63.00 18.36 50.68
N PRO A 131 -62.06 18.11 49.77
CA PRO A 131 -61.99 16.80 49.03
C PRO A 131 -61.58 15.70 49.94
N HIS A 132 -61.81 14.45 49.47
CA HIS A 132 -61.20 13.29 50.14
C HIS A 132 -59.67 13.42 50.08
N ILE A 133 -58.99 12.98 51.15
CA ILE A 133 -57.55 13.16 51.33
C ILE A 133 -56.74 12.60 50.13
N LEU A 134 -57.15 11.44 49.58
CA LEU A 134 -56.49 10.81 48.45
C LEU A 134 -56.63 11.67 47.18
N VAL A 135 -57.80 12.26 46.93
CA VAL A 135 -58.02 13.16 45.77
C VAL A 135 -57.16 14.43 45.88
N GLN A 136 -57.06 14.97 47.08
CA GLN A 136 -56.18 16.12 47.34
C GLN A 136 -54.72 15.76 47.05
N GLN A 137 -54.25 14.61 47.58
CA GLN A 137 -52.86 14.14 47.39
C GLN A 137 -52.51 13.94 45.89
N VAL A 138 -53.44 13.38 45.12
CA VAL A 138 -53.21 13.26 43.65
C VAL A 138 -53.05 14.60 42.98
N CYS A 139 -53.94 15.52 43.27
CA CYS A 139 -53.86 16.87 42.70
C CYS A 139 -52.58 17.61 43.12
N GLU A 140 -52.11 17.44 44.35
CA GLU A 140 -50.84 17.95 44.85
C GLU A 140 -49.67 17.31 44.11
N CYS A 141 -49.71 16.01 43.83
CA CYS A 141 -48.70 15.34 42.98
C CYS A 141 -48.64 15.94 41.57
N VAL A 142 -49.78 16.24 40.96
CA VAL A 142 -49.82 16.88 39.62
C VAL A 142 -49.20 18.28 39.68
N VAL A 143 -49.51 19.08 40.74
CA VAL A 143 -48.90 20.39 40.98
C VAL A 143 -47.39 20.31 41.08
N ILE A 144 -46.86 19.30 41.83
CA ILE A 144 -45.43 19.08 41.98
C ILE A 144 -44.79 18.74 40.64
N LEU A 145 -45.39 17.82 39.87
CA LEU A 145 -44.83 17.43 38.56
C LEU A 145 -44.83 18.60 37.56
N LYS A 146 -45.85 19.45 37.57
CA LYS A 146 -45.90 20.68 36.79
C LYS A 146 -44.95 21.78 37.29
N GLY A 147 -44.28 21.58 38.42
CA GLY A 147 -43.31 22.54 38.97
C GLY A 147 -43.94 23.82 39.51
N LEU A 148 -45.23 23.82 39.88
CA LEU A 148 -45.93 24.98 40.45
C LEU A 148 -45.49 25.18 41.91
N LYS A 149 -45.45 26.45 42.36
CA LYS A 149 -44.90 26.81 43.67
C LYS A 149 -45.85 26.49 44.82
N ASP A 150 -47.17 26.60 44.60
CA ASP A 150 -48.15 26.34 45.63
C ASP A 150 -48.69 24.92 45.59
N VAL A 151 -48.11 24.06 46.42
CA VAL A 151 -48.41 22.61 46.53
C VAL A 151 -49.59 22.39 47.51
N SER A 152 -50.46 23.31 47.66
CA SER A 152 -51.67 23.16 48.47
C SER A 152 -52.93 22.83 47.64
N TRP A 153 -54.02 22.42 48.30
CA TRP A 153 -55.30 22.26 47.61
C TRP A 153 -55.75 23.53 46.86
N LYS A 154 -55.43 24.75 47.40
CA LYS A 154 -55.67 25.97 46.74
C LYS A 154 -54.94 26.17 45.44
N GLY A 155 -53.63 25.76 45.42
CA GLY A 155 -52.80 25.74 44.19
C GLY A 155 -53.30 24.73 43.18
N ALA A 156 -53.76 23.57 43.65
CA ALA A 156 -54.34 22.52 42.80
C ALA A 156 -55.66 23.04 42.12
N LYS A 157 -56.53 23.72 42.85
CA LYS A 157 -57.74 24.36 42.30
C LYS A 157 -57.39 25.41 41.24
N ALA A 158 -56.43 26.27 41.53
CA ALA A 158 -55.94 27.24 40.56
C ALA A 158 -55.45 26.65 39.27
N MET A 159 -54.66 25.56 39.36
CA MET A 159 -54.18 24.81 38.21
C MET A 159 -55.32 24.21 37.38
N MET A 160 -56.30 23.57 38.00
CA MET A 160 -57.45 22.98 37.34
C MET A 160 -58.45 24.02 36.78
N THR A 161 -58.27 25.31 37.05
CA THR A 161 -59.09 26.42 36.49
C THR A 161 -58.69 26.72 35.05
N ASP A 162 -57.48 26.31 34.63
CA ASP A 162 -57.02 26.46 33.25
C ASP A 162 -57.84 25.58 32.33
N THR A 163 -58.46 26.18 31.31
CA THR A 163 -59.29 25.51 30.30
C THR A 163 -58.47 24.47 29.51
N ASN A 164 -57.12 24.62 29.45
CA ASN A 164 -56.18 23.74 28.76
C ASN A 164 -55.49 22.74 29.72
N PHE A 165 -55.94 22.61 30.97
CA PHE A 165 -55.31 21.75 31.98
C PHE A 165 -55.09 20.34 31.49
N LEU A 166 -56.11 19.63 30.99
CA LEU A 166 -55.99 18.27 30.50
C LEU A 166 -54.99 18.18 29.33
N LYS A 167 -55.10 19.09 28.36
CA LYS A 167 -54.16 19.16 27.24
C LYS A 167 -52.72 19.39 27.71
N SER A 168 -52.52 20.20 28.72
CA SER A 168 -51.19 20.46 29.29
C SER A 168 -50.61 19.26 30.07
N LEU A 169 -51.41 18.24 30.40
CA LEU A 169 -50.93 16.96 30.93
C LEU A 169 -50.57 15.96 29.81
N ILE A 170 -51.30 16.00 28.71
CA ILE A 170 -50.98 15.17 27.51
C ILE A 170 -49.69 15.66 26.89
N ASP A 171 -49.54 16.95 26.69
CA ASP A 171 -48.36 17.60 26.09
C ASP A 171 -47.24 17.83 27.12
N PHE A 172 -47.28 17.17 28.28
CA PHE A 172 -46.30 17.38 29.35
C PHE A 172 -44.91 16.85 28.98
N ASP A 173 -43.88 17.70 29.21
CA ASP A 173 -42.47 17.29 29.02
C ASP A 173 -42.04 16.36 30.11
N LYS A 174 -42.11 15.05 29.79
CA LYS A 174 -41.76 13.95 30.67
C LYS A 174 -40.26 13.85 30.96
N ASP A 175 -39.40 14.38 30.06
CA ASP A 175 -37.94 14.33 30.19
C ASP A 175 -37.44 15.45 31.13
N GLY A 176 -38.22 16.52 31.33
CA GLY A 176 -37.88 17.64 32.21
C GLY A 176 -38.15 17.40 33.70
N ILE A 177 -38.65 16.22 34.13
CA ILE A 177 -38.94 15.90 35.53
C ILE A 177 -37.67 15.81 36.36
N THR A 178 -37.53 16.64 37.39
CA THR A 178 -36.39 16.71 38.28
C THR A 178 -36.43 15.64 39.40
N ASP A 179 -35.25 15.23 39.93
CA ASP A 179 -35.17 14.35 41.08
C ASP A 179 -35.89 14.83 42.33
N LYS A 180 -35.99 16.17 42.50
CA LYS A 180 -36.69 16.79 43.61
C LYS A 180 -38.20 16.55 43.53
N GLN A 181 -38.77 16.70 42.33
CA GLN A 181 -40.16 16.44 42.03
C GLN A 181 -40.49 14.92 42.24
N VAL A 182 -39.66 14.06 41.68
CA VAL A 182 -39.85 12.60 41.86
C VAL A 182 -39.85 12.21 43.33
N ARG A 183 -38.86 12.68 44.12
CA ARG A 183 -38.81 12.39 45.58
C ARG A 183 -40.02 12.91 46.32
N ALA A 184 -40.50 14.09 45.99
CA ALA A 184 -41.70 14.68 46.61
C ALA A 184 -42.95 13.83 46.32
N VAL A 185 -43.14 13.42 45.04
CA VAL A 185 -44.30 12.56 44.68
C VAL A 185 -44.19 11.17 45.30
N MET A 186 -42.98 10.57 45.33
CA MET A 186 -42.75 9.26 45.95
C MET A 186 -43.06 9.23 47.46
N ALA A 187 -43.03 10.39 48.14
CA ALA A 187 -43.44 10.46 49.55
C ALA A 187 -44.94 10.16 49.73
N TYR A 188 -45.79 10.61 48.78
CA TYR A 188 -47.21 10.28 48.77
C TYR A 188 -47.48 8.81 48.42
N MET A 189 -46.65 8.23 47.51
CA MET A 189 -46.77 6.83 47.08
C MET A 189 -46.46 5.81 48.22
N LYS A 190 -45.89 6.23 49.35
CA LYS A 190 -45.69 5.36 50.52
C LYS A 190 -46.99 4.97 51.20
N ASN A 191 -48.08 5.73 50.99
CA ASN A 191 -49.40 5.39 51.52
C ASN A 191 -49.99 4.19 50.76
N LYS A 192 -50.24 3.07 51.43
CA LYS A 192 -50.80 1.84 50.84
C LYS A 192 -52.18 2.01 50.23
N GLN A 193 -52.93 3.01 50.64
CA GLN A 193 -54.27 3.36 50.09
C GLN A 193 -54.18 4.27 48.85
N PHE A 194 -52.99 4.72 48.48
CA PHE A 194 -52.75 5.60 47.32
C PHE A 194 -52.59 4.79 46.03
N THR A 195 -53.68 4.10 45.65
CA THR A 195 -53.75 3.26 44.46
C THR A 195 -54.85 3.71 43.50
N PRO A 196 -54.74 3.50 42.21
CA PRO A 196 -55.79 3.85 41.24
C PRO A 196 -57.14 3.18 41.55
N GLU A 197 -57.12 1.94 42.06
CA GLU A 197 -58.32 1.16 42.45
C GLU A 197 -59.04 1.86 43.60
N SER A 198 -58.34 2.21 44.67
CA SER A 198 -58.91 2.91 45.81
C SER A 198 -59.47 4.30 45.45
N LEU A 199 -58.82 4.97 44.49
CA LEU A 199 -59.31 6.26 44.00
C LEU A 199 -60.49 6.14 43.06
N MET A 200 -60.62 5.05 42.30
CA MET A 200 -61.74 4.82 41.41
C MET A 200 -63.06 4.74 42.16
N GLU A 201 -63.06 4.19 43.39
CA GLU A 201 -64.22 4.16 44.26
C GLU A 201 -64.65 5.54 44.82
N ILE A 202 -63.71 6.49 44.82
CA ILE A 202 -63.95 7.88 45.35
C ILE A 202 -64.17 8.85 44.20
N SER A 203 -63.33 8.79 43.18
CA SER A 203 -63.37 9.71 42.03
C SER A 203 -62.68 9.08 40.84
N GLY A 204 -63.42 8.81 39.73
CA GLY A 204 -62.84 8.28 38.48
C GLY A 204 -61.78 9.21 37.89
N ALA A 205 -62.04 10.52 37.95
CA ALA A 205 -61.06 11.49 37.48
C ALA A 205 -59.78 11.52 38.36
N GLY A 206 -59.95 11.36 39.68
CA GLY A 206 -58.80 11.23 40.57
C GLY A 206 -57.96 10.00 40.23
N ALA A 207 -58.59 8.84 39.93
CA ALA A 207 -57.89 7.62 39.49
C ALA A 207 -57.14 7.83 38.16
N GLY A 208 -57.75 8.50 37.18
CA GLY A 208 -57.09 8.84 35.90
C GLY A 208 -55.86 9.71 36.09
N LEU A 209 -55.94 10.74 36.90
CA LEU A 209 -54.81 11.59 37.25
C LEU A 209 -53.69 10.81 38.00
N LEU A 210 -54.08 9.89 38.88
CA LEU A 210 -53.08 9.06 39.59
C LEU A 210 -52.37 8.08 38.64
N LYS A 211 -53.07 7.45 37.70
CA LYS A 211 -52.44 6.63 36.63
C LYS A 211 -51.40 7.43 35.87
N TRP A 212 -51.77 8.69 35.49
CA TRP A 212 -50.84 9.58 34.81
C TRP A 212 -49.60 9.89 35.69
N VAL A 213 -49.77 10.20 36.96
CA VAL A 213 -48.69 10.46 37.90
C VAL A 213 -47.75 9.23 37.98
N PHE A 214 -48.31 8.04 38.11
CA PHE A 214 -47.52 6.80 38.19
C PHE A 214 -46.76 6.56 36.89
N ALA A 215 -47.40 6.75 35.75
CA ALA A 215 -46.73 6.60 34.45
C ALA A 215 -45.56 7.58 34.30
N MET A 216 -45.74 8.85 34.68
CA MET A 216 -44.66 9.86 34.64
C MET A 216 -43.46 9.48 35.56
N ILE A 217 -43.75 9.03 36.78
CA ILE A 217 -42.69 8.60 37.71
C ILE A 217 -41.97 7.34 37.22
N ASN A 218 -42.74 6.37 36.71
CA ASN A 218 -42.14 5.14 36.18
C ASN A 218 -41.28 5.41 34.95
N TYR A 219 -41.80 6.21 34.00
CA TYR A 219 -41.01 6.65 32.83
C TYR A 219 -39.74 7.36 33.28
N ASN A 220 -39.80 8.33 34.20
CA ASN A 220 -38.61 9.03 34.66
C ASN A 220 -37.56 8.11 35.30
N LYS A 221 -37.97 7.08 36.06
CA LYS A 221 -37.03 6.08 36.61
C LYS A 221 -36.33 5.31 35.49
N VAL A 222 -37.09 4.86 34.51
CA VAL A 222 -36.51 4.12 33.37
C VAL A 222 -35.62 5.04 32.53
N ALA A 223 -36.10 6.23 32.19
CA ALA A 223 -35.36 7.22 31.43
C ALA A 223 -34.00 7.55 32.07
N LYS A 224 -33.97 7.75 33.39
CA LYS A 224 -32.71 8.00 34.13
C LYS A 224 -31.75 6.83 34.14
N THR A 225 -32.22 5.60 34.08
CA THR A 225 -31.39 4.41 33.98
C THR A 225 -30.87 4.26 32.56
N VAL A 226 -31.65 4.62 31.56
CA VAL A 226 -31.32 4.49 30.13
C VAL A 226 -30.47 5.68 29.63
N GLN A 227 -30.70 6.89 30.12
CA GLN A 227 -30.01 8.11 29.65
C GLN A 227 -28.47 7.99 29.68
N PRO A 228 -27.84 7.54 30.78
CA PRO A 228 -26.38 7.37 30.78
C PRO A 228 -25.90 6.29 29.82
N LYS A 229 -26.70 5.26 29.57
CA LYS A 229 -26.39 4.24 28.55
C LYS A 229 -26.44 4.87 27.15
N ARG A 230 -27.47 5.66 26.83
CA ARG A 230 -27.59 6.36 25.54
C ARG A 230 -26.43 7.34 25.30
N GLU A 231 -26.00 8.07 26.34
CA GLU A 231 -24.85 8.97 26.24
C GLU A 231 -23.54 8.23 25.99
N LYS A 232 -23.35 7.08 26.65
CA LYS A 232 -22.21 6.20 26.39
C LYS A 232 -22.23 5.67 24.96
N VAL A 233 -23.36 5.15 24.50
CA VAL A 233 -23.55 4.68 23.12
C VAL A 233 -23.25 5.80 22.12
N ALA A 234 -23.80 7.00 22.30
CA ALA A 234 -23.56 8.14 21.43
C ALA A 234 -22.08 8.56 21.39
N THR A 235 -21.39 8.45 22.52
CA THR A 235 -19.95 8.74 22.60
C THR A 235 -19.14 7.66 21.88
N ALA A 236 -19.47 6.39 22.09
CA ALA A 236 -18.82 5.26 21.43
C ALA A 236 -19.08 5.27 19.91
N GLU A 237 -20.30 5.59 19.45
CA GLU A 237 -20.62 5.76 18.02
C GLU A 237 -19.74 6.86 17.38
N LYS A 238 -19.50 7.97 18.08
CA LYS A 238 -18.59 9.03 17.59
C LYS A 238 -17.16 8.55 17.48
N GLN A 239 -16.67 7.83 18.49
CA GLN A 239 -15.31 7.24 18.48
C GLN A 239 -15.16 6.20 17.36
N LEU A 240 -16.15 5.32 17.20
CA LEU A 240 -16.20 4.35 16.13
C LEU A 240 -16.12 5.02 14.74
N ARG A 241 -16.88 6.11 14.55
CA ARG A 241 -16.85 6.85 13.28
C ARG A 241 -15.48 7.49 12.99
N ILE A 242 -14.79 7.99 14.01
CA ILE A 242 -13.43 8.54 13.86
C ILE A 242 -12.47 7.42 13.51
N ALA A 243 -12.48 6.32 14.26
CA ALA A 243 -11.60 5.19 14.04
C ALA A 243 -11.83 4.50 12.67
N THR A 244 -13.08 4.45 12.19
CA THR A 244 -13.42 3.96 10.85
C THR A 244 -12.83 4.87 9.76
N LYS A 245 -12.82 6.19 9.95
CA LYS A 245 -12.19 7.13 9.02
C LYS A 245 -10.67 6.96 9.00
N ASP A 246 -10.06 6.74 10.16
CA ASP A 246 -8.62 6.51 10.25
C ASP A 246 -8.21 5.18 9.61
N LEU A 247 -9.04 4.13 9.77
CA LEU A 247 -8.85 2.86 9.06
C LEU A 247 -8.95 3.05 7.53
N ALA A 248 -9.92 3.83 7.07
CA ALA A 248 -10.07 4.12 5.64
C ALA A 248 -8.83 4.80 5.06
N LYS A 249 -8.22 5.75 5.79
CA LYS A 249 -6.96 6.39 5.38
C LYS A 249 -5.81 5.40 5.30
N ILE A 250 -5.67 4.52 6.31
CA ILE A 250 -4.61 3.49 6.30
C ILE A 250 -4.79 2.56 5.10
N LYS A 251 -6.03 2.14 4.80
CA LYS A 251 -6.33 1.30 3.63
C LYS A 251 -5.98 2.01 2.31
N GLU A 252 -6.26 3.30 2.21
CA GLU A 252 -5.89 4.11 1.04
C GLU A 252 -4.36 4.23 0.89
N GLU A 253 -3.64 4.49 1.98
CA GLU A 253 -2.17 4.50 1.98
C GLU A 253 -1.58 3.13 1.58
N VAL A 254 -2.15 2.02 2.07
CA VAL A 254 -1.73 0.67 1.69
C VAL A 254 -1.97 0.42 0.20
N GLN A 255 -3.10 0.88 -0.33
CA GLN A 255 -3.39 0.75 -1.75
C GLN A 255 -2.38 1.53 -2.60
N GLN A 256 -2.10 2.79 -2.27
CA GLN A 256 -1.10 3.61 -2.98
C GLN A 256 0.29 2.95 -2.96
N LEU A 257 0.72 2.45 -1.81
CA LEU A 257 2.00 1.74 -1.69
C LEU A 257 2.03 0.44 -2.49
N ASN A 258 0.92 -0.29 -2.61
CA ASN A 258 0.84 -1.47 -3.47
C ASN A 258 0.96 -1.11 -4.96
N GLU A 259 0.33 -0.02 -5.39
CA GLU A 259 0.45 0.50 -6.76
C GLU A 259 1.89 0.92 -7.07
N GLU A 260 2.56 1.61 -6.12
CA GLU A 260 3.99 1.95 -6.25
C GLU A 260 4.87 0.70 -6.31
N LEU A 261 4.59 -0.32 -5.50
CA LEU A 261 5.32 -1.60 -5.52
C LEU A 261 5.14 -2.35 -6.85
N GLU A 262 3.95 -2.33 -7.42
CA GLU A 262 3.68 -2.94 -8.72
C GLU A 262 4.50 -2.27 -9.82
N GLU A 263 4.55 -0.93 -9.83
CA GLU A 263 5.37 -0.16 -10.77
C GLU A 263 6.87 -0.41 -10.57
N LEU A 264 7.36 -0.44 -9.33
CA LEU A 264 8.76 -0.77 -9.02
C LEU A 264 9.13 -2.19 -9.46
N ASN A 265 8.25 -3.18 -9.24
CA ASN A 265 8.46 -4.55 -9.70
C ASN A 265 8.52 -4.65 -11.23
N LYS A 266 7.70 -3.88 -11.93
CA LYS A 266 7.74 -3.80 -13.39
C LYS A 266 9.07 -3.22 -13.87
N GLN A 267 9.51 -2.09 -13.29
CA GLN A 267 10.80 -1.48 -13.61
C GLN A 267 11.96 -2.42 -13.30
N PHE A 268 11.91 -3.15 -12.19
CA PHE A 268 12.90 -4.15 -11.84
C PHE A 268 12.94 -5.29 -12.86
N HIS A 269 11.81 -5.76 -13.33
CA HIS A 269 11.74 -6.81 -14.36
C HIS A 269 12.32 -6.33 -15.70
N GLU A 270 11.98 -5.11 -16.12
CA GLU A 270 12.53 -4.49 -17.32
C GLU A 270 14.07 -4.33 -17.22
N LYS A 271 14.55 -3.80 -16.10
CA LYS A 271 15.99 -3.62 -15.83
C LYS A 271 16.76 -4.94 -15.74
N THR A 272 16.17 -5.96 -15.14
CA THR A 272 16.77 -7.30 -15.07
C THR A 272 16.89 -7.93 -16.45
N THR A 273 15.89 -7.75 -17.32
CA THR A 273 15.93 -8.22 -18.70
C THR A 273 17.03 -7.49 -19.49
N GLU A 274 17.12 -6.17 -19.37
CA GLU A 274 18.17 -5.37 -19.99
C GLU A 274 19.56 -5.80 -19.50
N GLN A 275 19.75 -5.98 -18.21
CA GLN A 275 20.99 -6.46 -17.60
C GLN A 275 21.40 -7.85 -18.14
N GLN A 276 20.41 -8.76 -18.28
CA GLN A 276 20.67 -10.10 -18.81
C GLN A 276 21.10 -10.05 -20.29
N GLU A 277 20.46 -9.23 -21.10
CA GLU A 277 20.86 -9.03 -22.51
C GLU A 277 22.28 -8.46 -22.64
N LEU A 278 22.61 -7.46 -21.81
CA LEU A 278 23.95 -6.87 -21.77
C LEU A 278 24.99 -7.90 -21.36
N LYS A 279 24.70 -8.72 -20.37
CA LYS A 279 25.58 -9.82 -19.93
C LYS A 279 25.81 -10.86 -21.02
N GLU A 280 24.77 -11.28 -21.72
CA GLU A 280 24.89 -12.24 -22.84
C GLU A 280 25.74 -11.68 -23.99
N LYS A 281 25.60 -10.39 -24.28
CA LYS A 281 26.46 -9.69 -25.27
C LYS A 281 27.93 -9.68 -24.81
N ALA A 282 28.19 -9.30 -23.54
CA ALA A 282 29.55 -9.31 -22.99
C ALA A 282 30.16 -10.71 -22.99
N ASP A 283 29.44 -11.74 -22.58
CA ASP A 283 29.89 -13.15 -22.60
C ASP A 283 30.20 -13.61 -24.04
N THR A 284 29.40 -13.20 -25.02
CA THR A 284 29.64 -13.51 -26.42
C THR A 284 30.91 -12.82 -26.94
N MET A 285 31.11 -11.54 -26.57
CA MET A 285 32.34 -10.81 -26.89
C MET A 285 33.55 -11.46 -26.23
N GLU A 286 33.48 -11.89 -24.99
CA GLU A 286 34.56 -12.57 -24.28
C GLU A 286 34.97 -13.91 -24.94
N ARG A 287 33.96 -14.70 -25.36
CA ARG A 287 34.23 -15.94 -26.11
C ARG A 287 34.93 -15.69 -27.44
N ARG A 288 34.46 -14.67 -28.19
CA ARG A 288 35.06 -14.27 -29.48
C ARG A 288 36.50 -13.77 -29.29
N LEU A 289 36.71 -12.91 -28.30
CA LEU A 289 38.03 -12.38 -27.95
C LEU A 289 38.99 -13.50 -27.56
N THR A 290 38.55 -14.43 -26.70
CA THR A 290 39.36 -15.57 -26.28
C THR A 290 39.75 -16.47 -27.46
N ALA A 291 38.83 -16.73 -28.39
CA ALA A 291 39.11 -17.50 -29.58
C ALA A 291 40.11 -16.79 -30.52
N ALA A 292 39.89 -15.49 -30.78
CA ALA A 292 40.75 -14.67 -31.62
C ALA A 292 42.18 -14.53 -31.02
N SER A 293 42.27 -14.27 -29.71
CA SER A 293 43.54 -14.18 -28.98
C SER A 293 44.35 -15.50 -29.05
N LYS A 294 43.68 -16.65 -28.88
CA LYS A 294 44.31 -17.95 -29.04
C LYS A 294 44.86 -18.20 -30.46
N LEU A 295 44.10 -17.78 -31.48
CA LEU A 295 44.53 -17.89 -32.88
C LEU A 295 45.77 -17.02 -33.15
N ILE A 296 45.76 -15.74 -32.72
CA ILE A 296 46.90 -14.82 -32.91
C ILE A 296 48.11 -15.31 -32.15
N SER A 297 47.95 -15.74 -30.90
CA SER A 297 49.04 -16.30 -30.09
C SER A 297 49.63 -17.56 -30.75
N GLY A 298 48.79 -18.46 -31.29
CA GLY A 298 49.20 -19.64 -32.01
C GLY A 298 49.98 -19.33 -33.29
N LEU A 299 49.70 -18.22 -33.94
CA LEU A 299 50.36 -17.77 -35.19
C LEU A 299 51.62 -16.92 -34.92
N GLY A 300 51.92 -16.62 -33.65
CA GLY A 300 53.07 -15.75 -33.32
C GLY A 300 54.44 -16.33 -33.73
N SER A 301 54.59 -17.65 -33.76
CA SER A 301 55.80 -18.35 -34.30
C SER A 301 55.87 -18.23 -35.82
N GLU A 302 54.75 -18.33 -36.51
CA GLU A 302 54.66 -18.18 -37.95
C GLU A 302 54.94 -16.70 -38.37
N GLN A 303 54.41 -15.74 -37.62
CA GLN A 303 54.70 -14.33 -37.86
C GLN A 303 56.20 -14.05 -37.79
N LYS A 304 56.90 -14.53 -36.77
CA LYS A 304 58.37 -14.39 -36.65
C LYS A 304 59.09 -15.04 -37.81
N ARG A 305 58.65 -16.25 -38.22
CA ARG A 305 59.21 -16.93 -39.34
C ARG A 305 59.01 -16.14 -40.64
N TRP A 306 57.79 -15.71 -40.92
CA TRP A 306 57.46 -14.92 -42.13
C TRP A 306 58.20 -13.59 -42.19
N THR A 307 58.44 -12.96 -41.03
CA THR A 307 59.26 -11.73 -40.97
C THR A 307 60.72 -12.05 -41.36
N GLY A 308 61.31 -13.12 -40.83
CA GLY A 308 62.64 -13.56 -41.21
C GLY A 308 62.76 -13.96 -42.69
N ASP A 309 61.74 -14.72 -43.17
CA ASP A 309 61.67 -15.09 -44.60
C ASP A 309 61.58 -13.88 -45.51
N MET A 310 60.85 -12.82 -45.10
CA MET A 310 60.74 -11.56 -45.83
C MET A 310 62.07 -10.83 -45.90
N ASP A 311 62.80 -10.70 -44.77
CA ASP A 311 64.14 -10.12 -44.72
C ASP A 311 65.13 -10.86 -45.64
N GLU A 312 64.99 -12.17 -45.68
CA GLU A 312 65.84 -13.05 -46.58
C GLU A 312 65.48 -12.81 -48.05
N LEU A 313 64.17 -12.70 -48.40
CA LEU A 313 63.73 -12.40 -49.78
C LEU A 313 64.21 -11.05 -50.24
N ASP A 314 64.12 -10.04 -49.38
CA ASP A 314 64.61 -8.69 -49.65
C ASP A 314 66.13 -8.70 -49.91
N SER A 315 66.91 -9.42 -49.10
CA SER A 315 68.34 -9.61 -49.29
C SER A 315 68.67 -10.36 -50.58
N LYS A 316 67.81 -11.33 -50.96
CA LYS A 316 67.94 -12.08 -52.24
C LYS A 316 67.62 -11.13 -53.42
N MET A 317 66.62 -10.30 -53.32
CA MET A 317 66.22 -9.31 -54.34
C MET A 317 67.37 -8.33 -54.61
N GLU A 318 67.99 -7.78 -53.54
CA GLU A 318 69.13 -6.86 -53.66
C GLU A 318 70.31 -7.50 -54.40
N ARG A 319 70.65 -8.75 -54.11
CA ARG A 319 71.78 -9.49 -54.72
C ARG A 319 71.44 -10.09 -56.07
N LEU A 320 70.16 -10.21 -56.44
CA LEU A 320 69.68 -10.92 -57.64
C LEU A 320 70.39 -10.58 -58.93
N LEU A 321 70.67 -9.27 -59.12
CA LEU A 321 71.37 -8.81 -60.30
C LEU A 321 72.75 -9.37 -60.40
N GLY A 322 73.56 -9.38 -59.30
CA GLY A 322 74.86 -9.91 -59.21
C GLY A 322 74.90 -11.42 -59.38
N ASP A 323 74.00 -12.13 -58.64
CA ASP A 323 73.93 -13.61 -58.70
C ASP A 323 73.50 -14.12 -60.04
N CYS A 324 72.58 -13.48 -60.75
CA CYS A 324 72.17 -13.80 -62.09
C CYS A 324 73.33 -13.53 -63.09
N LEU A 325 74.10 -12.45 -62.93
CA LEU A 325 75.22 -12.11 -63.78
C LEU A 325 76.32 -13.13 -63.61
N LEU A 326 76.69 -13.44 -62.37
CA LEU A 326 77.74 -14.48 -62.08
C LEU A 326 77.30 -15.83 -62.57
N SER A 327 76.11 -16.32 -62.33
CA SER A 327 75.57 -17.60 -62.77
C SER A 327 75.54 -17.67 -64.30
N SER A 328 75.07 -16.63 -65.00
CA SER A 328 75.09 -16.58 -66.45
C SER A 328 76.49 -16.57 -67.01
N SER A 329 77.39 -15.82 -66.40
CA SER A 329 78.83 -15.82 -66.84
C SER A 329 79.49 -17.20 -66.61
N PHE A 330 79.22 -17.78 -65.46
CA PHE A 330 79.72 -19.15 -65.16
C PHE A 330 79.22 -20.15 -66.19
N LEU A 331 77.93 -20.22 -66.46
CA LEU A 331 77.36 -21.10 -67.48
C LEU A 331 77.91 -20.88 -68.86
N SER A 332 78.10 -19.61 -69.28
CA SER A 332 78.57 -19.23 -70.60
C SER A 332 80.08 -19.51 -70.84
N TYR A 333 80.88 -19.24 -69.79
CA TYR A 333 82.34 -19.34 -69.96
C TYR A 333 82.94 -20.59 -69.35
N VAL A 334 82.37 -21.19 -68.34
CA VAL A 334 82.91 -22.30 -67.56
C VAL A 334 82.08 -23.59 -67.78
N GLY A 335 80.78 -23.45 -68.18
CA GLY A 335 79.87 -24.55 -68.43
C GLY A 335 80.35 -25.65 -69.34
N PRO A 336 81.00 -25.36 -70.46
CA PRO A 336 81.55 -26.41 -71.40
C PRO A 336 82.65 -27.27 -70.81
N PHE A 337 83.31 -26.87 -69.71
CA PHE A 337 84.45 -27.61 -69.15
C PHE A 337 84.03 -28.71 -68.15
N ASN A 338 84.90 -29.75 -68.00
CA ASN A 338 84.68 -30.79 -66.97
C ASN A 338 84.88 -30.23 -65.57
N ASN A 339 84.56 -31.06 -64.57
CA ASN A 339 84.58 -30.61 -63.15
C ASN A 339 85.96 -30.18 -62.64
N GLU A 340 87.06 -30.86 -63.07
CA GLU A 340 88.41 -30.51 -62.66
C GLU A 340 88.84 -29.14 -63.24
N PHE A 341 88.55 -28.86 -64.45
CA PHE A 341 88.84 -27.60 -65.08
C PHE A 341 87.98 -26.43 -64.48
N ARG A 342 86.72 -26.76 -64.12
CA ARG A 342 85.88 -25.78 -63.45
C ARG A 342 86.43 -25.35 -62.09
N GLN A 343 86.88 -26.34 -61.33
CA GLN A 343 87.51 -26.08 -60.01
C GLN A 343 88.83 -25.32 -60.17
N ALA A 344 89.69 -25.65 -61.11
CA ALA A 344 90.92 -24.92 -61.37
C ALA A 344 90.72 -23.49 -61.79
N LEU A 345 89.69 -23.18 -62.60
CA LEU A 345 89.35 -21.79 -63.03
C LEU A 345 88.69 -20.99 -61.96
N THR A 346 87.93 -21.58 -61.02
CA THR A 346 87.20 -20.83 -59.99
C THR A 346 88.02 -20.66 -58.70
N TYR A 347 88.99 -21.60 -58.36
CA TYR A 347 89.78 -21.51 -57.13
C TYR A 347 91.24 -21.06 -57.34
N GLN A 348 91.75 -20.93 -58.57
CA GLN A 348 93.08 -20.41 -58.80
C GLN A 348 93.14 -18.92 -59.17
N SER A 349 92.00 -18.21 -59.17
CA SER A 349 91.92 -16.79 -59.50
C SER A 349 91.63 -15.89 -58.30
N GLY A 350 91.80 -16.37 -57.05
CA GLY A 350 91.67 -15.59 -55.85
C GLY A 350 92.98 -15.33 -55.17
#